data_de85d0a48632591f6b8c38cdbe74917f
#
_entry.id   de85d0a48632591f6b8c38cdbe74917f
#
_cell.length_a   1.000
_cell.length_b   1.000
_cell.length_c   1.000
_cell.angle_alpha   90.00
_cell.angle_beta   90.00
_cell.angle_gamma   90.00
#
_symmetry.space_group_name_H-M   'P 1'
#
loop_
_entity.id
_entity.type
_entity.pdbx_description
1 polymer ?
#
loop_
_entity_poly.entity_id
_entity_poly.type
_entity_poly.pdbx_seq_one_letter_code
_entity_poly.pdbx_strand_id
1 'polypeptide(L)'
;SILTDLMIDATTVAAGFLHDTVEDCKDITLDTLREEFNDEVALLVDGVTKLDKLDFTNREEQKAESLRKMILAMSKDIRVVVIKLADRLHNMRTLRFQAPDRQKAIAHETLDIYAPLAHRLGINSIKSELEDLSFKYIDPESFHDIVQKVGLRRTEREENIRMVISELSEKLDAQNINYEMDGRPKHL
;
A
#
# COMPACT_ATOMS: atom_id res chain seq x y z
N SER A 1 -3.79 -5.43 -10.38
CA SER A 1 -3.09 -5.69 -9.08
C SER A 1 -2.65 -4.37 -8.46
N ILE A 2 -2.34 -4.36 -7.14
CA ILE A 2 -1.90 -3.13 -6.46
C ILE A 2 -0.73 -2.47 -7.20
N LEU A 3 0.27 -3.24 -7.60
CA LEU A 3 1.43 -2.74 -8.35
C LEU A 3 1.05 -2.22 -9.74
N THR A 4 0.10 -2.87 -10.41
CA THR A 4 -0.39 -2.41 -11.73
C THR A 4 -1.16 -1.10 -11.61
N ASP A 5 -1.94 -0.93 -10.55
CA ASP A 5 -2.70 0.30 -10.27
C ASP A 5 -1.77 1.49 -9.96
N LEU A 6 -0.55 1.21 -9.49
CA LEU A 6 0.53 2.19 -9.32
C LEU A 6 1.31 2.47 -10.62
N MET A 7 0.94 1.85 -11.75
CA MET A 7 1.62 1.96 -13.06
C MET A 7 3.12 1.65 -12.98
N ILE A 8 3.50 0.65 -12.18
CA ILE A 8 4.88 0.18 -12.03
C ILE A 8 5.25 -0.74 -13.21
N ASP A 9 6.54 -0.84 -13.51
CA ASP A 9 7.08 -1.65 -14.60
C ASP A 9 6.78 -3.16 -14.45
N ALA A 10 6.80 -3.88 -15.59
CA ALA A 10 6.43 -5.29 -15.64
C ALA A 10 7.36 -6.19 -14.81
N THR A 11 8.65 -5.86 -14.72
CA THR A 11 9.63 -6.61 -13.93
C THR A 11 9.29 -6.57 -12.44
N THR A 12 8.94 -5.38 -11.94
CA THR A 12 8.51 -5.19 -10.55
C THR A 12 7.18 -5.91 -10.27
N VAL A 13 6.24 -5.90 -11.21
CA VAL A 13 4.99 -6.66 -11.09
C VAL A 13 5.26 -8.16 -11.03
N ALA A 14 6.13 -8.69 -11.89
CA ALA A 14 6.53 -10.10 -11.88
C ALA A 14 7.19 -10.49 -10.55
N ALA A 15 8.15 -9.68 -10.07
CA ALA A 15 8.78 -9.90 -8.78
C ALA A 15 7.76 -9.86 -7.61
N GLY A 16 6.75 -8.99 -7.69
CA GLY A 16 5.66 -8.94 -6.71
C GLY A 16 4.78 -10.19 -6.67
N PHE A 17 4.60 -10.90 -7.78
CA PHE A 17 3.93 -12.21 -7.79
C PHE A 17 4.81 -13.35 -7.30
N LEU A 18 6.12 -13.21 -7.40
CA LEU A 18 7.11 -14.27 -7.11
C LEU A 18 7.77 -14.10 -5.75
N HIS A 19 7.50 -13.01 -4.99
CA HIS A 19 8.28 -12.61 -3.83
C HIS A 19 8.36 -13.67 -2.73
N ASP A 20 7.29 -14.45 -2.51
CA ASP A 20 7.25 -15.50 -1.48
C ASP A 20 7.68 -16.88 -2.01
N THR A 21 7.86 -17.05 -3.34
CA THR A 21 8.11 -18.39 -3.92
C THR A 21 9.41 -19.03 -3.44
N VAL A 22 10.46 -18.23 -3.21
CA VAL A 22 11.76 -18.72 -2.73
C VAL A 22 11.71 -19.11 -1.23
N GLU A 23 10.78 -18.54 -0.47
CA GLU A 23 10.60 -18.89 0.95
C GLU A 23 9.66 -20.07 1.13
N ASP A 24 8.55 -20.09 0.39
CA ASP A 24 7.48 -21.05 0.58
C ASP A 24 7.68 -22.35 -0.24
N CYS A 25 8.43 -22.31 -1.33
CA CYS A 25 8.64 -23.44 -2.23
C CYS A 25 10.08 -23.97 -2.14
N LYS A 26 10.25 -25.19 -1.64
CA LYS A 26 11.58 -25.79 -1.41
C LYS A 26 12.40 -25.99 -2.71
N ASP A 27 11.72 -26.16 -3.84
CA ASP A 27 12.34 -26.47 -5.13
C ASP A 27 12.61 -25.22 -5.98
N ILE A 28 12.20 -24.03 -5.51
CA ILE A 28 12.41 -22.76 -6.20
C ILE A 28 13.53 -21.99 -5.53
N THR A 29 14.56 -21.67 -6.29
CA THR A 29 15.72 -20.91 -5.84
C THR A 29 15.83 -19.59 -6.61
N LEU A 30 16.70 -18.68 -6.14
CA LEU A 30 17.02 -17.47 -6.90
C LEU A 30 17.62 -17.76 -8.27
N ASP A 31 18.35 -18.89 -8.40
CA ASP A 31 18.91 -19.32 -9.70
C ASP A 31 17.79 -19.77 -10.65
N THR A 32 16.78 -20.51 -10.14
CA THR A 32 15.58 -20.82 -10.90
C THR A 32 14.89 -19.56 -11.43
N LEU A 33 14.77 -18.52 -10.60
CA LEU A 33 14.15 -17.26 -11.02
C LEU A 33 15.00 -16.51 -12.06
N ARG A 34 16.33 -16.62 -12.00
CA ARG A 34 17.24 -16.04 -13.03
C ARG A 34 17.07 -16.73 -14.38
N GLU A 35 16.99 -18.06 -14.37
CA GLU A 35 16.87 -18.86 -15.58
C GLU A 35 15.49 -18.70 -16.24
N GLU A 36 14.40 -18.72 -15.46
CA GLU A 36 13.04 -18.64 -15.99
C GLU A 36 12.57 -17.21 -16.32
N PHE A 37 13.11 -16.21 -15.67
CA PHE A 37 12.73 -14.80 -15.86
C PHE A 37 13.96 -13.95 -16.26
N ASN A 38 14.69 -13.42 -15.30
CA ASN A 38 15.94 -12.68 -15.48
C ASN A 38 16.60 -12.34 -14.13
N ASP A 39 17.84 -11.81 -14.21
CA ASP A 39 18.59 -11.37 -13.02
C ASP A 39 17.88 -10.29 -12.21
N GLU A 40 17.17 -9.39 -12.87
CA GLU A 40 16.51 -8.25 -12.22
C GLU A 40 15.34 -8.71 -11.34
N VAL A 41 14.49 -9.63 -11.82
CA VAL A 41 13.42 -10.25 -11.04
C VAL A 41 14.00 -10.98 -9.82
N ALA A 42 15.05 -11.78 -10.00
CA ALA A 42 15.68 -12.52 -8.92
C ALA A 42 16.27 -11.60 -7.85
N LEU A 43 16.89 -10.47 -8.26
CA LEU A 43 17.42 -9.46 -7.33
C LEU A 43 16.33 -8.76 -6.53
N LEU A 44 15.20 -8.44 -7.16
CA LEU A 44 14.06 -7.83 -6.46
C LEU A 44 13.46 -8.79 -5.45
N VAL A 45 13.24 -10.07 -5.82
CA VAL A 45 12.74 -11.11 -4.93
C VAL A 45 13.70 -11.31 -3.75
N ASP A 46 15.01 -11.46 -3.98
CA ASP A 46 16.03 -11.57 -2.93
C ASP A 46 15.99 -10.36 -1.97
N GLY A 47 15.78 -9.17 -2.52
CA GLY A 47 15.64 -7.94 -1.73
C GLY A 47 14.43 -7.96 -0.81
N VAL A 48 13.27 -8.41 -1.28
CA VAL A 48 12.04 -8.53 -0.49
C VAL A 48 12.18 -9.59 0.58
N THR A 49 12.66 -10.80 0.24
CA THR A 49 12.94 -11.91 1.17
C THR A 49 13.85 -11.47 2.34
N LYS A 50 14.89 -10.67 2.06
CA LYS A 50 15.78 -10.16 3.11
C LYS A 50 15.13 -9.17 4.06
N LEU A 51 14.05 -8.50 3.64
CA LEU A 51 13.27 -7.64 4.53
C LEU A 51 12.38 -8.43 5.50
N ASP A 52 11.94 -9.61 5.13
CA ASP A 52 11.02 -10.42 5.93
C ASP A 52 11.71 -11.21 7.06
N LYS A 53 12.99 -11.55 6.90
CA LYS A 53 13.76 -12.31 7.91
C LYS A 53 14.12 -11.46 9.12
N LEU A 54 13.15 -11.26 10.03
CA LEU A 54 13.34 -10.50 11.26
C LEU A 54 12.77 -11.24 12.48
N ASP A 55 13.64 -11.81 13.31
CA ASP A 55 13.30 -12.28 14.65
C ASP A 55 13.62 -11.19 15.67
N PHE A 56 12.63 -10.73 16.44
CA PHE A 56 12.81 -9.68 17.44
C PHE A 56 12.25 -10.08 18.79
N THR A 57 12.96 -9.65 19.84
CA THR A 57 12.58 -9.85 21.22
C THR A 57 11.79 -8.67 21.83
N ASN A 58 11.84 -7.48 21.21
CA ASN A 58 11.20 -6.28 21.72
C ASN A 58 10.59 -5.44 20.58
N ARG A 59 9.36 -4.90 20.76
CA ARG A 59 8.59 -4.16 19.78
C ARG A 59 9.26 -2.86 19.31
N GLU A 60 9.91 -2.12 20.20
CA GLU A 60 10.58 -0.86 19.82
C GLU A 60 11.86 -1.12 19.01
N GLU A 61 12.64 -2.13 19.38
CA GLU A 61 13.80 -2.58 18.61
C GLU A 61 13.39 -3.10 17.23
N GLN A 62 12.30 -3.86 17.16
CA GLN A 62 11.70 -4.33 15.91
C GLN A 62 11.40 -3.17 14.98
N LYS A 63 10.74 -2.13 15.48
CA LYS A 63 10.35 -0.96 14.70
C LYS A 63 11.56 -0.22 14.13
N ALA A 64 12.57 0.02 14.97
CA ALA A 64 13.79 0.71 14.55
C ALA A 64 14.59 -0.08 13.52
N GLU A 65 14.73 -1.40 13.71
CA GLU A 65 15.48 -2.26 12.79
C GLU A 65 14.74 -2.48 11.47
N SER A 66 13.40 -2.63 11.51
CA SER A 66 12.58 -2.71 10.30
C SER A 66 12.73 -1.44 9.44
N LEU A 67 12.62 -0.26 10.05
CA LEU A 67 12.84 1.01 9.35
C LEU A 67 14.27 1.12 8.78
N ARG A 68 15.28 0.72 9.56
CA ARG A 68 16.68 0.72 9.09
C ARG A 68 16.88 -0.17 7.88
N LYS A 69 16.35 -1.40 7.89
CA LYS A 69 16.45 -2.33 6.75
C LYS A 69 15.70 -1.84 5.53
N MET A 70 14.52 -1.27 5.72
CA MET A 70 13.77 -0.65 4.62
C MET A 70 14.54 0.52 3.99
N ILE A 71 15.16 1.38 4.80
CA ILE A 71 16.01 2.47 4.28
C ILE A 71 17.23 1.91 3.52
N LEU A 72 17.87 0.87 4.03
CA LEU A 72 18.98 0.20 3.34
C LEU A 72 18.54 -0.48 2.03
N ALA A 73 17.36 -1.10 2.01
CA ALA A 73 16.79 -1.66 0.79
C ALA A 73 16.47 -0.56 -0.24
N MET A 74 15.87 0.55 0.20
CA MET A 74 15.60 1.72 -0.66
C MET A 74 16.88 2.29 -1.31
N SER A 75 18.00 2.27 -0.58
CA SER A 75 19.27 2.76 -1.13
C SER A 75 19.83 1.86 -2.26
N LYS A 76 19.41 0.61 -2.33
CA LYS A 76 19.79 -0.34 -3.38
C LYS A 76 18.80 -0.32 -4.53
N ASP A 77 17.52 -0.53 -4.23
CA ASP A 77 16.43 -0.47 -5.20
C ASP A 77 15.11 -0.16 -4.49
N ILE A 78 14.52 0.98 -4.79
CA ILE A 78 13.27 1.44 -4.19
C ILE A 78 12.10 0.51 -4.48
N ARG A 79 12.15 -0.24 -5.60
CA ARG A 79 11.09 -1.16 -6.02
C ARG A 79 10.87 -2.29 -5.01
N VAL A 80 11.92 -2.71 -4.30
CA VAL A 80 11.82 -3.70 -3.22
C VAL A 80 10.85 -3.23 -2.14
N VAL A 81 10.92 -1.97 -1.76
CA VAL A 81 10.04 -1.39 -0.75
C VAL A 81 8.63 -1.19 -1.29
N VAL A 82 8.49 -0.84 -2.57
CA VAL A 82 7.16 -0.72 -3.22
C VAL A 82 6.46 -2.07 -3.28
N ILE A 83 7.17 -3.16 -3.61
CA ILE A 83 6.63 -4.53 -3.55
C ILE A 83 6.17 -4.86 -2.13
N LYS A 84 7.00 -4.56 -1.12
CA LYS A 84 6.67 -4.85 0.28
C LYS A 84 5.47 -4.05 0.79
N LEU A 85 5.30 -2.80 0.34
CA LEU A 85 4.09 -2.01 0.64
C LEU A 85 2.83 -2.59 -0.02
N ALA A 86 2.95 -3.09 -1.25
CA ALA A 86 1.85 -3.74 -1.95
C ALA A 86 1.46 -5.07 -1.29
N ASP A 87 2.43 -5.88 -0.88
CA ASP A 87 2.23 -7.10 -0.10
C ASP A 87 1.53 -6.77 1.24
N ARG A 88 2.04 -5.81 2.01
CA ARG A 88 1.41 -5.39 3.26
C ARG A 88 -0.03 -4.93 3.07
N LEU A 89 -0.32 -4.17 2.02
CA LEU A 89 -1.68 -3.74 1.72
C LEU A 89 -2.59 -4.92 1.38
N HIS A 90 -2.10 -5.89 0.60
CA HIS A 90 -2.84 -7.12 0.32
C HIS A 90 -3.14 -7.90 1.60
N ASN A 91 -2.15 -8.04 2.48
CA ASN A 91 -2.29 -8.72 3.77
C ASN A 91 -3.30 -8.00 4.68
N MET A 92 -3.32 -6.66 4.69
CA MET A 92 -4.30 -5.87 5.43
C MET A 92 -5.73 -6.04 4.90
N ARG A 93 -5.92 -6.13 3.57
CA ARG A 93 -7.23 -6.40 2.96
C ARG A 93 -7.79 -7.78 3.32
N THR A 94 -6.92 -8.74 3.58
CA THR A 94 -7.29 -10.13 3.92
C THR A 94 -7.14 -10.44 5.41
N LEU A 95 -6.85 -9.45 6.25
CA LEU A 95 -6.52 -9.60 7.67
C LEU A 95 -7.66 -10.24 8.51
N ARG A 96 -8.89 -10.18 8.03
CA ARG A 96 -10.07 -10.79 8.67
C ARG A 96 -9.96 -12.31 8.90
N PHE A 97 -9.08 -12.99 8.18
CA PHE A 97 -8.87 -14.44 8.30
C PHE A 97 -7.84 -14.81 9.39
N GLN A 98 -7.20 -13.84 10.02
CA GLN A 98 -6.25 -14.04 11.11
C GLN A 98 -6.96 -14.01 12.47
N ALA A 99 -6.32 -14.59 13.51
CA ALA A 99 -6.81 -14.51 14.88
C ALA A 99 -6.84 -13.04 15.39
N PRO A 100 -7.80 -12.66 16.27
CA PRO A 100 -7.99 -11.28 16.70
C PRO A 100 -6.74 -10.59 17.28
N ASP A 101 -5.97 -11.32 18.10
CA ASP A 101 -4.74 -10.77 18.68
C ASP A 101 -3.67 -10.48 17.60
N ARG A 102 -3.57 -11.36 16.61
CA ARG A 102 -2.68 -11.20 15.47
C ARG A 102 -3.13 -10.05 14.56
N GLN A 103 -4.45 -9.88 14.37
CA GLN A 103 -5.00 -8.75 13.63
C GLN A 103 -4.56 -7.42 14.23
N LYS A 104 -4.68 -7.25 15.55
CA LYS A 104 -4.26 -6.02 16.24
C LYS A 104 -2.76 -5.79 16.15
N ALA A 105 -1.96 -6.84 16.34
CA ALA A 105 -0.51 -6.73 16.25
C ALA A 105 -0.05 -6.27 14.86
N ILE A 106 -0.59 -6.89 13.78
CA ILE A 106 -0.29 -6.53 12.39
C ILE A 106 -0.79 -5.11 12.06
N ALA A 107 -1.97 -4.73 12.55
CA ALA A 107 -2.53 -3.39 12.34
C ALA A 107 -1.65 -2.31 12.99
N HIS A 108 -1.19 -2.54 14.22
CA HIS A 108 -0.26 -1.61 14.88
C HIS A 108 1.08 -1.50 14.14
N GLU A 109 1.67 -2.63 13.74
CA GLU A 109 2.92 -2.62 12.97
C GLU A 109 2.74 -1.85 11.65
N THR A 110 1.61 -2.07 10.97
CA THR A 110 1.29 -1.40 9.72
C THR A 110 1.18 0.11 9.91
N LEU A 111 0.49 0.58 10.94
CA LEU A 111 0.35 2.00 11.25
C LEU A 111 1.68 2.63 11.68
N ASP A 112 2.50 1.89 12.40
CA ASP A 112 3.76 2.38 12.98
C ASP A 112 4.91 2.44 11.97
N ILE A 113 4.91 1.56 10.96
CA ILE A 113 6.06 1.38 10.05
C ILE A 113 5.65 1.64 8.59
N TYR A 114 4.65 0.93 8.07
CA TYR A 114 4.35 0.90 6.64
C TYR A 114 3.60 2.14 6.15
N ALA A 115 2.64 2.66 6.91
CA ALA A 115 1.92 3.86 6.54
C ALA A 115 2.82 5.11 6.51
N PRO A 116 3.70 5.36 7.50
CA PRO A 116 4.71 6.42 7.43
C PRO A 116 5.70 6.26 6.28
N LEU A 117 6.05 5.01 5.94
CA LEU A 117 6.94 4.74 4.82
C LEU A 117 6.27 5.07 3.48
N ALA A 118 5.03 4.64 3.27
CA ALA A 118 4.23 4.99 2.10
C ALA A 118 4.08 6.51 1.95
N HIS A 119 3.91 7.23 3.07
CA HIS A 119 3.86 8.69 3.08
C HIS A 119 5.17 9.32 2.60
N ARG A 120 6.31 8.84 3.09
CA ARG A 120 7.63 9.35 2.67
C ARG A 120 7.92 9.11 1.20
N LEU A 121 7.41 8.02 0.63
CA LEU A 121 7.51 7.69 -0.78
C LEU A 121 6.48 8.45 -1.65
N GLY A 122 5.58 9.23 -1.04
CA GLY A 122 4.54 9.95 -1.76
C GLY A 122 3.39 9.08 -2.28
N ILE A 123 3.32 7.79 -1.89
CA ILE A 123 2.29 6.85 -2.33
C ILE A 123 1.05 7.01 -1.44
N ASN A 124 0.36 8.14 -1.60
CA ASN A 124 -0.74 8.53 -0.71
C ASN A 124 -1.94 7.57 -0.76
N SER A 125 -2.18 6.91 -1.89
CA SER A 125 -3.24 5.90 -2.01
C SER A 125 -3.02 4.71 -1.08
N ILE A 126 -1.81 4.14 -1.10
CA ILE A 126 -1.43 3.05 -0.18
C ILE A 126 -1.43 3.53 1.27
N LYS A 127 -0.84 4.70 1.55
CA LYS A 127 -0.81 5.28 2.89
C LYS A 127 -2.21 5.35 3.50
N SER A 128 -3.15 6.01 2.82
CA SER A 128 -4.50 6.21 3.33
C SER A 128 -5.23 4.89 3.57
N GLU A 129 -5.11 3.94 2.65
CA GLU A 129 -5.76 2.64 2.81
C GLU A 129 -5.14 1.80 3.95
N LEU A 130 -3.81 1.86 4.12
CA LEU A 130 -3.14 1.21 5.25
C LEU A 130 -3.57 1.82 6.60
N GLU A 131 -3.68 3.14 6.67
CA GLU A 131 -4.16 3.84 7.88
C GLU A 131 -5.61 3.46 8.21
N ASP A 132 -6.51 3.49 7.23
CA ASP A 132 -7.94 3.16 7.40
C ASP A 132 -8.13 1.69 7.82
N LEU A 133 -7.44 0.77 7.15
CA LEU A 133 -7.51 -0.65 7.50
C LEU A 133 -6.91 -0.92 8.87
N SER A 134 -5.81 -0.26 9.24
CA SER A 134 -5.21 -0.41 10.56
C SER A 134 -6.15 0.11 11.65
N PHE A 135 -6.73 1.27 11.46
CA PHE A 135 -7.69 1.86 12.40
C PHE A 135 -8.89 0.96 12.63
N LYS A 136 -9.44 0.36 11.56
CA LYS A 136 -10.55 -0.61 11.64
C LYS A 136 -10.30 -1.77 12.60
N TYR A 137 -9.04 -2.27 12.69
CA TYR A 137 -8.70 -3.39 13.57
C TYR A 137 -8.20 -2.97 14.95
N ILE A 138 -7.65 -1.76 15.09
CA ILE A 138 -7.17 -1.21 16.36
C ILE A 138 -8.35 -0.74 17.22
N ASP A 139 -9.25 0.05 16.64
CA ASP A 139 -10.44 0.61 17.31
C ASP A 139 -11.66 0.51 16.39
N PRO A 140 -12.31 -0.67 16.35
CA PRO A 140 -13.47 -0.91 15.49
C PRO A 140 -14.69 -0.02 15.82
N GLU A 141 -14.85 0.35 17.08
CA GLU A 141 -16.01 1.17 17.52
C GLU A 141 -15.89 2.60 16.98
N SER A 142 -14.76 3.24 17.23
CA SER A 142 -14.48 4.59 16.71
C SER A 142 -14.44 4.61 15.17
N PHE A 143 -13.87 3.58 14.54
CA PHE A 143 -13.89 3.44 13.09
C PHE A 143 -15.33 3.42 12.55
N HIS A 144 -16.21 2.60 13.12
CA HIS A 144 -17.60 2.50 12.67
C HIS A 144 -18.37 3.83 12.84
N ASP A 145 -18.20 4.51 13.98
CA ASP A 145 -18.81 5.82 14.24
C ASP A 145 -18.36 6.88 13.21
N ILE A 146 -17.05 6.91 12.92
CA ILE A 146 -16.49 7.84 11.91
C ILE A 146 -17.04 7.50 10.52
N VAL A 147 -17.03 6.24 10.10
CA VAL A 147 -17.53 5.81 8.78
C VAL A 147 -18.99 6.19 8.60
N GLN A 148 -19.85 6.02 9.63
CA GLN A 148 -21.24 6.45 9.57
C GLN A 148 -21.36 7.98 9.40
N LYS A 149 -20.64 8.75 10.22
CA LYS A 149 -20.68 10.22 10.16
C LYS A 149 -20.15 10.77 8.84
N VAL A 150 -19.12 10.14 8.28
CA VAL A 150 -18.53 10.53 6.99
C VAL A 150 -19.37 10.07 5.82
N GLY A 151 -19.97 8.88 5.91
CA GLY A 151 -20.88 8.36 4.89
C GLY A 151 -22.04 9.31 4.59
N LEU A 152 -22.63 9.90 5.64
CA LEU A 152 -23.68 10.92 5.51
C LEU A 152 -23.20 12.19 4.80
N ARG A 153 -21.94 12.59 5.04
CA ARG A 153 -21.34 13.78 4.42
C ARG A 153 -20.75 13.50 3.03
N ARG A 154 -20.53 12.24 2.69
CA ARG A 154 -19.94 11.87 1.39
C ARG A 154 -20.91 12.14 0.26
N THR A 155 -22.17 11.77 0.41
CA THR A 155 -23.23 12.03 -0.58
C THR A 155 -23.36 13.54 -0.84
N GLU A 156 -23.40 14.33 0.24
CA GLU A 156 -23.47 15.79 0.16
C GLU A 156 -22.23 16.41 -0.54
N ARG A 157 -21.04 15.87 -0.28
CA ARG A 157 -19.79 16.31 -0.95
C ARG A 157 -19.77 15.93 -2.43
N GLU A 158 -20.23 14.73 -2.78
CA GLU A 158 -20.30 14.28 -4.17
C GLU A 158 -21.31 15.13 -4.98
N GLU A 159 -22.42 15.52 -4.36
CA GLU A 159 -23.37 16.45 -4.96
C GLU A 159 -22.76 17.84 -5.17
N ASN A 160 -22.06 18.36 -4.17
CA ASN A 160 -21.34 19.64 -4.28
C ASN A 160 -20.28 19.62 -5.38
N ILE A 161 -19.51 18.54 -5.49
CA ILE A 161 -18.51 18.38 -6.56
C ILE A 161 -19.19 18.37 -7.93
N ARG A 162 -20.30 17.65 -8.09
CA ARG A 162 -21.05 17.64 -9.36
C ARG A 162 -21.58 19.02 -9.74
N MET A 163 -22.09 19.78 -8.77
CA MET A 163 -22.56 21.15 -9.02
C MET A 163 -21.41 22.06 -9.48
N VAL A 164 -20.25 21.98 -8.81
CA VAL A 164 -19.06 22.77 -9.18
C VAL A 164 -18.54 22.37 -10.56
N ILE A 165 -18.47 21.07 -10.88
CA ILE A 165 -18.09 20.58 -12.21
C ILE A 165 -19.06 21.14 -13.27
N SER A 166 -20.37 21.07 -13.05
CA SER A 166 -21.38 21.57 -14.00
C SER A 166 -21.21 23.09 -14.25
N GLU A 167 -21.06 23.88 -13.19
CA GLU A 167 -20.88 25.33 -13.30
C GLU A 167 -19.57 25.72 -14.03
N LEU A 168 -18.47 24.99 -13.74
CA LEU A 168 -17.22 25.24 -14.45
C LEU A 168 -17.27 24.79 -15.90
N SER A 169 -17.92 23.67 -16.21
CA SER A 169 -18.12 23.19 -17.56
C SER A 169 -18.88 24.24 -18.42
N GLU A 170 -19.97 24.75 -17.90
CA GLU A 170 -20.75 25.82 -18.62
C GLU A 170 -19.88 27.04 -18.91
N LYS A 171 -19.04 27.47 -17.99
CA LYS A 171 -18.15 28.63 -18.17
C LYS A 171 -17.03 28.37 -19.19
N LEU A 172 -16.47 27.15 -19.20
CA LEU A 172 -15.40 26.76 -20.11
C LEU A 172 -15.95 26.57 -21.54
N ASP A 173 -17.14 25.95 -21.67
CA ASP A 173 -17.84 25.77 -22.94
C ASP A 173 -18.20 27.12 -23.58
N ALA A 174 -18.66 28.08 -22.78
CA ALA A 174 -18.96 29.44 -23.26
C ALA A 174 -17.72 30.17 -23.80
N GLN A 175 -16.52 29.76 -23.41
CA GLN A 175 -15.23 30.31 -23.88
C GLN A 175 -14.58 29.45 -24.97
N ASN A 176 -15.23 28.36 -25.42
CA ASN A 176 -14.69 27.38 -26.38
C ASN A 176 -13.33 26.79 -25.93
N ILE A 177 -13.13 26.57 -24.62
CA ILE A 177 -11.93 25.95 -24.08
C ILE A 177 -12.13 24.44 -24.04
N ASN A 178 -11.23 23.67 -24.65
CA ASN A 178 -11.20 22.22 -24.50
C ASN A 178 -10.61 21.89 -23.14
N TYR A 179 -11.30 21.09 -22.35
CA TYR A 179 -10.87 20.67 -21.00
C TYR A 179 -11.20 19.21 -20.72
N GLU A 180 -10.46 18.64 -19.82
CA GLU A 180 -10.80 17.41 -19.11
C GLU A 180 -10.92 17.76 -17.64
N MET A 181 -12.03 17.37 -16.99
CA MET A 181 -12.32 17.77 -15.62
C MET A 181 -12.71 16.55 -14.79
N ASP A 182 -11.98 16.32 -13.71
CA ASP A 182 -12.28 15.32 -12.70
C ASP A 182 -12.35 15.95 -11.32
N GLY A 183 -13.26 15.46 -10.50
CA GLY A 183 -13.44 15.91 -9.14
C GLY A 183 -13.52 14.74 -8.17
N ARG A 184 -12.68 14.75 -7.14
CA ARG A 184 -12.68 13.74 -6.10
C ARG A 184 -12.85 14.37 -4.71
N PRO A 185 -13.62 13.75 -3.80
CA PRO A 185 -13.62 14.16 -2.41
C PRO A 185 -12.21 13.93 -1.83
N LYS A 186 -11.75 14.86 -1.01
CA LYS A 186 -10.48 14.69 -0.27
C LYS A 186 -10.65 13.55 0.73
N HIS A 187 -9.66 12.67 0.82
CA HIS A 187 -9.65 11.58 1.81
C HIS A 187 -9.79 12.13 3.24
N LEU A 188 -10.22 11.24 4.15
CA LEU A 188 -10.36 11.50 5.58
C LEU A 188 -9.05 11.98 6.20
#